data_93f57dec0c326f747b5f61e00fd456e2
#
_entry.id   93f57dec0c326f747b5f61e00fd456e2
#
_cell.length_a   1.000
_cell.length_b   1.000
_cell.length_c   1.000
_cell.angle_alpha   90.00
_cell.angle_beta   90.00
_cell.angle_gamma   90.00
#
_symmetry.space_group_name_H-M   'P 1'
#
loop_
_entity.id
_entity.type
_entity.pdbx_description
1 polymer ?
#
loop_
_entity_poly.entity_id
_entity_poly.type
_entity_poly.pdbx_seq_one_letter_code
_entity_poly.pdbx_strand_id
1 'polypeptide(L)'
;MEENNKIKQLMQLYFGKHFSRYGRILFGRWLKADDAKTEKEEMLQDLWKKSQLEVTDSTHSDWKALQRHLSVLPVRERSVPFYRQWLKYAAVIVLMMMTAGTTYWATDRFKPVRHVEMAQVFVPYGESEQVVLPDGSKVWVDAGTLLVYPKDFTDTDTRTVYLTGQASFSVRKNPEQPFVVKTTYLDVQALGTVFTVEAYPGDSCSMATLEEGSVLVSVRNEDIQPTVLKPDQQLVYSHSEHTVMVHSIDASLYNMERNGYLIFENTSFSRLMASLERKFNVTIHYNSQKFAGEYYNVKFSPDEKLEDVLNILQQLIGIHLSLIHI
;
A
#
# COMPACT_ATOMS: atom_id res chain seq x y z
N MET A 1 -8.65 84.55 -9.26
CA MET A 1 -9.73 85.53 -9.63
C MET A 1 -9.96 85.61 -11.14
N GLU A 2 -8.95 85.50 -11.99
CA GLU A 2 -9.13 85.61 -13.47
C GLU A 2 -9.80 84.38 -14.07
N GLU A 3 -9.59 83.24 -13.55
CA GLU A 3 -10.13 81.95 -14.06
C GLU A 3 -11.65 81.83 -13.80
N ASN A 4 -12.10 82.24 -12.63
CA ASN A 4 -13.51 82.30 -12.27
C ASN A 4 -14.33 83.22 -13.18
N ASN A 5 -13.68 84.26 -13.65
CA ASN A 5 -14.35 85.23 -14.57
C ASN A 5 -14.52 84.67 -16.02
N LYS A 6 -13.57 83.82 -16.44
CA LYS A 6 -13.64 83.10 -17.73
C LYS A 6 -14.72 82.04 -17.76
N ILE A 7 -14.82 81.27 -16.66
CA ILE A 7 -15.87 80.23 -16.48
C ILE A 7 -17.24 80.88 -16.50
N LYS A 8 -17.41 81.99 -15.82
CA LYS A 8 -18.68 82.73 -15.77
C LYS A 8 -19.08 83.25 -17.12
N GLN A 9 -18.16 83.86 -17.90
CA GLN A 9 -18.40 84.28 -19.24
C GLN A 9 -18.78 83.20 -20.21
N LEU A 10 -18.12 82.04 -20.16
CA LEU A 10 -18.43 80.86 -20.97
C LEU A 10 -19.81 80.27 -20.65
N MET A 11 -20.19 80.22 -19.39
CA MET A 11 -21.53 79.77 -18.99
C MET A 11 -22.65 80.77 -19.41
N GLN A 12 -22.45 82.10 -19.27
CA GLN A 12 -23.39 83.09 -19.69
C GLN A 12 -23.58 83.09 -21.22
N LEU A 13 -22.51 82.90 -21.99
CA LEU A 13 -22.58 82.75 -23.45
C LEU A 13 -23.38 81.52 -23.87
N TYR A 14 -23.23 80.41 -23.17
CA TYR A 14 -23.95 79.15 -23.44
C TYR A 14 -25.46 79.31 -23.22
N PHE A 15 -25.85 79.86 -22.10
CA PHE A 15 -27.28 80.12 -21.78
C PHE A 15 -27.90 81.30 -22.63
N GLY A 16 -27.06 82.17 -23.23
CA GLY A 16 -27.50 83.31 -24.11
C GLY A 16 -27.87 82.93 -25.53
N LYS A 17 -27.99 81.70 -25.92
CA LYS A 17 -28.42 81.15 -27.22
C LYS A 17 -27.46 81.34 -28.42
N HIS A 18 -26.20 81.63 -28.22
CA HIS A 18 -25.24 81.89 -29.29
C HIS A 18 -24.28 80.77 -29.67
N PHE A 19 -24.52 79.52 -29.23
CA PHE A 19 -23.64 78.40 -29.55
C PHE A 19 -24.11 77.54 -30.73
N SER A 20 -23.18 77.27 -31.66
CA SER A 20 -23.39 76.32 -32.76
C SER A 20 -23.57 74.87 -32.18
N ARG A 21 -24.11 73.99 -33.02
CA ARG A 21 -24.29 72.56 -32.62
C ARG A 21 -22.97 71.90 -32.13
N TYR A 22 -21.85 72.27 -32.76
CA TYR A 22 -20.52 71.78 -32.39
C TYR A 22 -20.04 72.40 -31.08
N GLY A 23 -20.23 73.66 -30.86
CA GLY A 23 -19.92 74.41 -29.66
C GLY A 23 -20.63 73.80 -28.41
N ARG A 24 -21.90 73.38 -28.57
CA ARG A 24 -22.66 72.71 -27.49
C ARG A 24 -22.06 71.37 -27.08
N ILE A 25 -21.53 70.59 -28.03
CA ILE A 25 -20.86 69.29 -27.72
C ILE A 25 -19.55 69.50 -26.97
N LEU A 26 -18.77 70.51 -27.42
CA LEU A 26 -17.50 70.81 -26.74
C LEU A 26 -17.72 71.38 -25.34
N PHE A 27 -18.74 72.27 -25.17
CA PHE A 27 -19.12 72.80 -23.86
C PHE A 27 -19.58 71.66 -22.92
N GLY A 28 -20.36 70.71 -23.40
CA GLY A 28 -20.78 69.49 -22.60
C GLY A 28 -19.61 68.57 -22.18
N ARG A 29 -18.59 68.46 -23.05
CA ARG A 29 -17.36 67.75 -22.69
C ARG A 29 -16.52 68.48 -21.65
N TRP A 30 -16.35 69.80 -21.83
CA TRP A 30 -15.65 70.64 -20.89
C TRP A 30 -16.34 70.67 -19.51
N LEU A 31 -17.66 70.75 -19.49
CA LEU A 31 -18.45 70.72 -18.26
C LEU A 31 -18.23 69.37 -17.46
N LYS A 32 -18.06 68.26 -18.16
CA LYS A 32 -17.83 66.93 -17.58
C LYS A 32 -16.39 66.65 -17.26
N ALA A 33 -15.43 67.45 -17.67
CA ALA A 33 -14.04 67.31 -17.33
C ALA A 33 -13.83 67.66 -15.87
N ASP A 34 -12.98 66.85 -15.16
CA ASP A 34 -12.72 67.00 -13.72
C ASP A 34 -11.95 68.29 -13.36
N ASP A 35 -11.52 68.99 -14.36
CA ASP A 35 -10.82 70.22 -14.23
C ASP A 35 -11.76 71.34 -13.64
N ALA A 36 -11.42 71.96 -12.52
CA ALA A 36 -12.19 72.93 -11.78
C ALA A 36 -13.66 72.53 -11.47
N LYS A 37 -13.92 71.30 -11.12
CA LYS A 37 -15.26 70.72 -10.91
C LYS A 37 -16.06 71.43 -9.84
N THR A 38 -15.48 71.81 -8.74
CA THR A 38 -16.15 72.51 -7.61
C THR A 38 -16.60 73.90 -8.01
N GLU A 39 -15.79 74.64 -8.77
CA GLU A 39 -16.07 75.95 -9.22
C GLU A 39 -17.18 75.98 -10.30
N LYS A 40 -17.18 74.93 -11.17
CA LYS A 40 -18.27 74.78 -12.17
C LYS A 40 -19.61 74.45 -11.49
N GLU A 41 -19.61 73.61 -10.43
CA GLU A 41 -20.81 73.28 -9.69
C GLU A 41 -21.38 74.47 -8.92
N GLU A 42 -20.55 75.24 -8.26
CA GLU A 42 -20.99 76.46 -7.53
C GLU A 42 -21.60 77.48 -8.50
N MET A 43 -20.99 77.66 -9.68
CA MET A 43 -21.49 78.62 -10.68
C MET A 43 -22.81 78.18 -11.31
N LEU A 44 -22.95 76.84 -11.51
CA LEU A 44 -24.23 76.28 -12.00
C LEU A 44 -25.36 76.47 -10.98
N GLN A 45 -25.04 76.27 -9.68
CA GLN A 45 -26.02 76.53 -8.62
C GLN A 45 -26.43 78.02 -8.53
N ASP A 46 -25.44 78.91 -8.70
CA ASP A 46 -25.75 80.33 -8.65
C ASP A 46 -26.62 80.79 -9.87
N LEU A 47 -26.30 80.25 -11.05
CA LEU A 47 -27.13 80.49 -12.27
C LEU A 47 -28.51 79.86 -12.14
N TRP A 48 -28.62 78.68 -11.52
CA TRP A 48 -29.90 78.03 -11.23
C TRP A 48 -30.76 78.87 -10.27
N LYS A 49 -30.20 79.38 -9.20
CA LYS A 49 -30.88 80.28 -8.25
C LYS A 49 -31.33 81.61 -8.85
N LYS A 50 -30.57 82.10 -9.84
CA LYS A 50 -30.93 83.38 -10.55
C LYS A 50 -31.93 83.18 -11.65
N SER A 51 -32.13 82.00 -12.17
CA SER A 51 -33.15 81.66 -13.13
C SER A 51 -34.50 81.57 -12.45
N GLN A 52 -35.20 82.71 -12.28
CA GLN A 52 -36.64 82.68 -11.90
C GLN A 52 -37.38 82.12 -13.10
N LEU A 53 -37.57 80.85 -13.17
CA LEU A 53 -38.43 80.22 -14.18
C LEU A 53 -39.85 80.31 -13.63
N GLU A 54 -40.62 81.18 -14.18
CA GLU A 54 -42.07 81.15 -14.03
C GLU A 54 -42.59 79.87 -14.67
N VAL A 55 -43.24 79.04 -13.87
CA VAL A 55 -43.87 77.78 -14.30
C VAL A 55 -45.10 78.18 -15.12
N THR A 56 -44.96 78.11 -16.44
CA THR A 56 -46.07 78.37 -17.41
C THR A 56 -46.88 77.10 -17.65
N ASP A 57 -48.11 77.16 -18.06
CA ASP A 57 -48.97 76.03 -18.42
C ASP A 57 -48.31 75.07 -19.44
N SER A 58 -47.46 75.60 -20.32
CA SER A 58 -46.65 74.77 -21.22
C SER A 58 -45.65 73.86 -20.49
N THR A 59 -45.10 74.32 -19.37
CA THR A 59 -44.14 73.52 -18.55
C THR A 59 -44.81 72.33 -17.94
N HIS A 60 -46.09 72.44 -17.54
CA HIS A 60 -46.86 71.31 -17.03
C HIS A 60 -47.23 70.31 -18.12
N SER A 61 -47.52 70.74 -19.31
CA SER A 61 -47.82 69.88 -20.47
C SER A 61 -46.57 69.11 -20.91
N ASP A 62 -45.43 69.80 -20.97
CA ASP A 62 -44.13 69.18 -21.32
C ASP A 62 -43.65 68.19 -20.24
N TRP A 63 -43.89 68.50 -18.98
CA TRP A 63 -43.61 67.55 -17.86
C TRP A 63 -44.45 66.29 -17.96
N LYS A 64 -45.75 66.41 -18.24
CA LYS A 64 -46.60 65.22 -18.47
C LYS A 64 -46.22 64.43 -19.72
N ALA A 65 -45.73 65.11 -20.78
CA ALA A 65 -45.21 64.40 -21.93
C ALA A 65 -43.89 63.67 -21.65
N LEU A 66 -42.99 64.25 -20.84
CA LEU A 66 -41.75 63.66 -20.43
C LEU A 66 -42.00 62.43 -19.49
N GLN A 67 -42.93 62.56 -18.55
CA GLN A 67 -43.32 61.45 -17.71
C GLN A 67 -43.88 60.27 -18.52
N ARG A 68 -44.68 60.52 -19.52
CA ARG A 68 -45.19 59.46 -20.41
C ARG A 68 -44.05 58.79 -21.21
N HIS A 69 -43.07 59.55 -21.68
CA HIS A 69 -41.91 58.98 -22.38
C HIS A 69 -40.97 58.19 -21.43
N LEU A 70 -40.81 58.61 -20.17
CA LEU A 70 -40.01 57.95 -19.22
C LEU A 70 -40.69 56.69 -18.69
N SER A 71 -42.04 56.67 -18.58
CA SER A 71 -42.79 55.48 -18.16
C SER A 71 -42.89 54.38 -19.23
N VAL A 72 -42.55 54.68 -20.49
CA VAL A 72 -42.55 53.71 -21.60
C VAL A 72 -41.18 53.01 -21.80
N LEU A 73 -40.13 53.51 -21.14
CA LEU A 73 -38.87 52.79 -21.16
C LEU A 73 -38.98 51.57 -20.21
N PRO A 74 -39.04 50.33 -20.74
CA PRO A 74 -38.98 49.17 -19.85
C PRO A 74 -37.58 49.21 -19.20
N VAL A 75 -37.55 49.45 -17.88
CA VAL A 75 -36.38 49.15 -17.07
C VAL A 75 -36.21 47.65 -17.17
N ARG A 76 -35.40 47.24 -18.15
CA ARG A 76 -34.99 45.86 -18.26
C ARG A 76 -34.10 45.58 -17.04
N GLU A 77 -34.71 45.21 -15.93
CA GLU A 77 -34.02 44.61 -14.83
C GLU A 77 -33.27 43.40 -15.42
N ARG A 78 -31.96 43.52 -15.59
CA ARG A 78 -31.11 42.37 -15.84
C ARG A 78 -31.14 41.55 -14.57
N SER A 79 -32.14 40.67 -14.44
CA SER A 79 -32.07 39.59 -13.47
C SER A 79 -30.80 38.83 -13.79
N VAL A 80 -29.79 38.99 -12.97
CA VAL A 80 -28.56 38.18 -13.05
C VAL A 80 -29.03 36.78 -12.74
N PRO A 81 -29.00 35.84 -13.70
CA PRO A 81 -29.58 34.53 -13.47
C PRO A 81 -28.91 33.91 -12.25
N PHE A 82 -29.73 33.44 -11.34
CA PHE A 82 -29.33 32.89 -10.00
C PHE A 82 -28.19 31.87 -10.07
N TYR A 83 -28.09 31.12 -11.18
CA TYR A 83 -26.99 30.16 -11.41
C TYR A 83 -25.61 30.84 -11.51
N ARG A 84 -25.53 32.16 -11.88
CA ARG A 84 -24.24 32.86 -12.01
C ARG A 84 -23.60 33.18 -10.66
N GLN A 85 -24.39 33.20 -9.58
CA GLN A 85 -23.88 33.30 -8.22
C GLN A 85 -23.36 31.95 -7.76
N TRP A 86 -24.03 30.86 -8.14
CA TRP A 86 -23.60 29.47 -7.80
C TRP A 86 -22.33 29.08 -8.55
N LEU A 87 -22.12 29.59 -9.78
CA LEU A 87 -20.87 29.33 -10.51
C LEU A 87 -19.63 29.89 -9.78
N LYS A 88 -19.76 30.90 -8.95
CA LYS A 88 -18.66 31.43 -8.15
C LYS A 88 -18.23 30.43 -7.05
N TYR A 89 -19.17 29.66 -6.53
CA TYR A 89 -18.89 28.65 -5.51
C TYR A 89 -18.60 27.28 -6.11
N ALA A 90 -19.06 27.00 -7.31
CA ALA A 90 -18.81 25.73 -8.01
C ALA A 90 -17.29 25.46 -8.19
N ALA A 91 -16.52 26.49 -8.54
CA ALA A 91 -15.07 26.37 -8.66
C ALA A 91 -14.39 25.98 -7.34
N VAL A 92 -14.86 26.55 -6.22
CA VAL A 92 -14.33 26.23 -4.88
C VAL A 92 -14.69 24.79 -4.49
N ILE A 93 -15.93 24.36 -4.78
CA ILE A 93 -16.36 22.98 -4.49
C ILE A 93 -15.57 21.96 -5.34
N VAL A 94 -15.38 22.25 -6.63
CA VAL A 94 -14.56 21.41 -7.52
C VAL A 94 -13.12 21.35 -7.03
N LEU A 95 -12.56 22.47 -6.59
CA LEU A 95 -11.19 22.53 -6.07
C LEU A 95 -11.07 21.77 -4.75
N MET A 96 -12.07 21.85 -3.85
CA MET A 96 -12.11 21.03 -2.63
C MET A 96 -12.26 19.53 -2.93
N MET A 97 -13.10 19.15 -3.89
CA MET A 97 -13.22 17.74 -4.29
C MET A 97 -11.93 17.22 -4.94
N MET A 98 -11.28 18.06 -5.75
CA MET A 98 -10.00 17.73 -6.38
C MET A 98 -8.89 17.57 -5.34
N THR A 99 -8.79 18.48 -4.37
CA THR A 99 -7.82 18.38 -3.27
C THR A 99 -8.11 17.19 -2.35
N ALA A 100 -9.37 16.96 -1.98
CA ALA A 100 -9.77 15.79 -1.20
C ALA A 100 -9.49 14.48 -1.97
N GLY A 101 -9.82 14.43 -3.27
CA GLY A 101 -9.53 13.29 -4.13
C GLY A 101 -8.04 13.02 -4.32
N THR A 102 -7.24 14.07 -4.55
CA THR A 102 -5.77 13.93 -4.66
C THR A 102 -5.13 13.55 -3.34
N THR A 103 -5.61 14.09 -2.21
CA THR A 103 -5.12 13.72 -0.88
C THR A 103 -5.47 12.26 -0.56
N TYR A 104 -6.71 11.84 -0.82
CA TYR A 104 -7.15 10.45 -0.64
C TYR A 104 -6.31 9.49 -1.51
N TRP A 105 -6.12 9.80 -2.79
CA TRP A 105 -5.31 9.02 -3.71
C TRP A 105 -3.83 9.00 -3.31
N ALA A 106 -3.28 10.13 -2.85
CA ALA A 106 -1.91 10.23 -2.38
C ALA A 106 -1.70 9.44 -1.08
N THR A 107 -2.62 9.50 -0.11
CA THR A 107 -2.51 8.73 1.14
C THR A 107 -2.57 7.23 0.92
N ASP A 108 -3.32 6.76 -0.08
CA ASP A 108 -3.37 5.34 -0.42
C ASP A 108 -2.11 4.87 -1.18
N ARG A 109 -1.52 5.74 -2.02
CA ARG A 109 -0.27 5.46 -2.76
C ARG A 109 1.00 5.65 -1.93
N PHE A 110 1.00 6.60 -1.00
CA PHE A 110 2.14 6.89 -0.13
C PHE A 110 1.93 6.32 1.28
N LYS A 111 1.47 5.06 1.38
CA LYS A 111 1.60 4.34 2.66
C LYS A 111 3.10 4.34 3.00
N PRO A 112 3.52 4.91 4.12
CA PRO A 112 4.92 4.89 4.48
C PRO A 112 5.39 3.44 4.49
N VAL A 113 6.49 3.15 3.81
CA VAL A 113 7.16 1.85 3.92
C VAL A 113 7.57 1.74 5.38
N ARG A 114 6.76 1.03 6.16
CA ARG A 114 7.10 0.74 7.56
C ARG A 114 8.31 -0.16 7.53
N HIS A 115 9.38 0.27 8.13
CA HIS A 115 10.53 -0.57 8.40
C HIS A 115 10.09 -1.62 9.40
N VAL A 116 9.72 -2.80 8.90
CA VAL A 116 9.45 -3.96 9.75
C VAL A 116 10.79 -4.42 10.29
N GLU A 117 10.97 -4.28 11.59
CA GLU A 117 12.18 -4.77 12.25
C GLU A 117 12.16 -6.30 12.26
N MET A 118 13.16 -6.91 11.63
CA MET A 118 13.26 -8.36 11.52
C MET A 118 14.15 -8.93 12.62
N ALA A 119 13.77 -10.05 13.15
CA ALA A 119 14.60 -10.92 13.99
C ALA A 119 15.06 -12.11 13.15
N GLN A 120 16.23 -12.65 13.50
CA GLN A 120 16.75 -13.86 12.88
C GLN A 120 17.29 -14.80 13.95
N VAL A 121 17.08 -16.11 13.72
CA VAL A 121 17.64 -17.19 14.52
C VAL A 121 18.36 -18.12 13.56
N PHE A 122 19.64 -18.36 13.81
CA PHE A 122 20.43 -19.34 13.10
C PHE A 122 20.84 -20.43 14.08
N VAL A 123 20.46 -21.67 13.77
CA VAL A 123 20.80 -22.85 14.55
C VAL A 123 21.96 -23.58 13.86
N PRO A 124 23.14 -23.69 14.51
CA PRO A 124 24.28 -24.38 13.94
C PRO A 124 24.02 -25.87 13.75
N TYR A 125 24.89 -26.54 13.01
CA TYR A 125 24.89 -28.01 12.95
C TYR A 125 25.13 -28.60 14.33
N GLY A 126 24.47 -29.72 14.63
CA GLY A 126 24.52 -30.40 15.91
C GLY A 126 23.57 -29.87 16.96
N GLU A 127 22.89 -28.79 16.73
CA GLU A 127 21.99 -28.15 17.68
C GLU A 127 20.54 -28.11 17.17
N SER A 128 19.60 -27.88 18.06
CA SER A 128 18.20 -27.53 17.76
C SER A 128 17.72 -26.55 18.81
N GLU A 129 16.82 -25.65 18.41
CA GLU A 129 16.33 -24.59 19.28
C GLU A 129 14.81 -24.42 19.18
N GLN A 130 14.16 -24.15 20.29
CA GLN A 130 12.75 -23.78 20.33
C GLN A 130 12.59 -22.27 20.44
N VAL A 131 11.93 -21.68 19.45
CA VAL A 131 11.65 -20.24 19.37
C VAL A 131 10.17 -19.99 19.60
N VAL A 132 9.84 -18.98 20.42
CA VAL A 132 8.47 -18.49 20.55
C VAL A 132 8.34 -17.19 19.77
N LEU A 133 7.45 -17.18 18.78
CA LEU A 133 7.21 -16.02 17.93
C LEU A 133 6.33 -14.97 18.64
N PRO A 134 6.29 -13.71 18.16
CA PRO A 134 5.51 -12.63 18.77
C PRO A 134 4.00 -12.90 18.90
N ASP A 135 3.44 -13.73 18.01
CA ASP A 135 2.03 -14.14 18.06
C ASP A 135 1.74 -15.28 19.06
N GLY A 136 2.78 -15.80 19.72
CA GLY A 136 2.73 -16.94 20.63
C GLY A 136 2.81 -18.30 19.95
N SER A 137 3.04 -18.37 18.63
CA SER A 137 3.35 -19.60 17.91
C SER A 137 4.71 -20.15 18.37
N LYS A 138 4.84 -21.49 18.43
CA LYS A 138 6.08 -22.15 18.78
C LYS A 138 6.71 -22.78 17.55
N VAL A 139 8.01 -22.61 17.40
CA VAL A 139 8.79 -23.15 16.29
C VAL A 139 9.97 -23.93 16.84
N TRP A 140 10.10 -25.19 16.46
CA TRP A 140 11.29 -26.00 16.69
C TRP A 140 12.16 -25.94 15.47
N VAL A 141 13.31 -25.34 15.61
CA VAL A 141 14.25 -25.05 14.52
C VAL A 141 15.37 -26.07 14.57
N ASP A 142 15.55 -26.79 13.48
CA ASP A 142 16.53 -27.87 13.39
C ASP A 142 17.91 -27.40 12.94
N ALA A 143 18.90 -28.32 13.05
CA ALA A 143 20.31 -28.06 12.73
C ALA A 143 20.52 -27.48 11.32
N GLY A 144 21.39 -26.48 11.19
CA GLY A 144 21.71 -25.83 9.95
C GLY A 144 20.61 -24.94 9.39
N THR A 145 19.68 -24.48 10.23
CA THR A 145 18.49 -23.74 9.82
C THR A 145 18.61 -22.26 10.15
N LEU A 146 18.18 -21.43 9.22
CA LEU A 146 17.97 -19.99 9.41
C LEU A 146 16.46 -19.68 9.37
N LEU A 147 15.96 -19.11 10.45
CA LEU A 147 14.59 -18.60 10.57
C LEU A 147 14.65 -17.06 10.69
N VAL A 148 13.92 -16.35 9.81
CA VAL A 148 13.82 -14.89 9.84
C VAL A 148 12.35 -14.51 9.97
N TYR A 149 12.02 -13.64 10.91
CA TYR A 149 10.64 -13.25 11.20
C TYR A 149 10.53 -11.81 11.68
N PRO A 150 9.39 -11.14 11.49
CA PRO A 150 9.13 -9.81 12.06
C PRO A 150 9.09 -9.85 13.58
N LYS A 151 9.66 -8.84 14.24
CA LYS A 151 9.54 -8.68 15.70
C LYS A 151 8.10 -8.39 16.15
N ASP A 152 7.23 -7.98 15.23
CA ASP A 152 5.82 -7.73 15.46
C ASP A 152 4.99 -8.04 14.19
N PHE A 153 3.82 -8.67 14.36
CA PHE A 153 2.87 -8.98 13.29
C PHE A 153 1.63 -8.09 13.28
N THR A 154 1.52 -7.12 14.20
CA THR A 154 0.27 -6.36 14.44
C THR A 154 -0.20 -5.54 13.22
N ASP A 155 0.70 -5.08 12.40
CA ASP A 155 0.39 -4.17 11.28
C ASP A 155 0.49 -4.83 9.90
N THR A 156 0.43 -6.16 9.84
CA THR A 156 0.57 -6.92 8.58
C THR A 156 -0.69 -7.75 8.31
N ASP A 157 -1.05 -7.90 7.03
CA ASP A 157 -2.19 -8.73 6.62
C ASP A 157 -1.91 -10.23 6.84
N THR A 158 -0.64 -10.62 6.96
CA THR A 158 -0.19 -12.00 7.17
C THR A 158 0.96 -12.06 8.16
N ARG A 159 1.05 -13.16 8.91
CA ARG A 159 2.20 -13.49 9.77
C ARG A 159 3.24 -14.24 8.94
N THR A 160 4.08 -13.49 8.23
CA THR A 160 5.05 -14.10 7.31
C THR A 160 6.40 -14.31 7.98
N VAL A 161 6.93 -15.55 7.88
CA VAL A 161 8.27 -15.93 8.28
C VAL A 161 9.04 -16.53 7.11
N TYR A 162 10.35 -16.44 7.13
CA TYR A 162 11.23 -16.95 6.08
C TYR A 162 12.09 -18.08 6.68
N LEU A 163 12.12 -19.21 5.97
CA LEU A 163 12.82 -20.41 6.42
C LEU A 163 13.82 -20.88 5.34
N THR A 164 15.04 -21.18 5.81
CA THR A 164 16.05 -21.91 5.04
C THR A 164 16.54 -23.03 5.93
N GLY A 165 16.17 -24.28 5.63
CA GLY A 165 16.42 -25.44 6.47
C GLY A 165 15.14 -26.16 6.88
N GLN A 166 15.06 -26.69 8.09
CA GLN A 166 13.93 -27.44 8.60
C GLN A 166 13.41 -26.84 9.90
N ALA A 167 12.07 -26.67 9.99
CA ALA A 167 11.44 -26.29 11.24
C ALA A 167 10.03 -26.88 11.35
N SER A 168 9.66 -27.24 12.58
CA SER A 168 8.31 -27.67 12.96
C SER A 168 7.57 -26.49 13.62
N PHE A 169 6.38 -26.20 13.14
CA PHE A 169 5.57 -25.06 13.55
C PHE A 169 4.32 -25.53 14.29
N SER A 170 4.09 -25.00 15.49
CA SER A 170 2.80 -25.08 16.17
C SER A 170 2.19 -23.68 16.20
N VAL A 171 1.37 -23.40 15.19
CA VAL A 171 0.86 -22.07 14.90
C VAL A 171 -0.39 -21.77 15.71
N ARG A 172 -0.40 -20.64 16.40
CA ARG A 172 -1.58 -20.14 17.11
C ARG A 172 -2.70 -19.83 16.13
N LYS A 173 -3.90 -20.33 16.41
CA LYS A 173 -5.08 -20.14 15.56
C LYS A 173 -5.46 -18.65 15.45
N ASN A 174 -5.45 -18.15 14.23
CA ASN A 174 -5.91 -16.81 13.89
C ASN A 174 -6.34 -16.78 12.40
N PRO A 175 -7.62 -17.00 12.09
CA PRO A 175 -8.13 -17.01 10.72
C PRO A 175 -8.08 -15.64 10.02
N GLU A 176 -8.10 -14.54 10.78
CA GLU A 176 -8.10 -13.19 10.21
C GLU A 176 -6.70 -12.78 9.70
N GLN A 177 -5.64 -13.41 10.22
CA GLN A 177 -4.26 -13.12 9.85
C GLN A 177 -3.50 -14.43 9.59
N PRO A 178 -3.52 -14.93 8.35
CA PRO A 178 -2.86 -16.18 7.98
C PRO A 178 -1.37 -16.19 8.32
N PHE A 179 -0.86 -17.35 8.76
CA PHE A 179 0.56 -17.58 8.98
C PHE A 179 1.17 -18.15 7.70
N VAL A 180 2.28 -17.58 7.22
CA VAL A 180 2.90 -17.97 5.95
C VAL A 180 4.39 -18.26 6.18
N VAL A 181 4.81 -19.49 5.92
CA VAL A 181 6.22 -19.86 5.86
C VAL A 181 6.69 -19.77 4.41
N LYS A 182 7.64 -18.89 4.15
CA LYS A 182 8.27 -18.72 2.83
C LYS A 182 9.63 -19.37 2.80
N THR A 183 9.81 -20.27 1.85
CA THR A 183 11.11 -20.91 1.57
C THR A 183 11.60 -20.51 0.17
N THR A 184 12.68 -21.10 -0.28
CA THR A 184 13.17 -20.90 -1.66
C THR A 184 12.16 -21.40 -2.70
N TYR A 185 11.51 -22.55 -2.44
CA TYR A 185 10.66 -23.25 -3.40
C TYR A 185 9.19 -23.31 -3.01
N LEU A 186 8.88 -23.31 -1.71
CA LEU A 186 7.53 -23.48 -1.19
C LEU A 186 7.08 -22.28 -0.38
N ASP A 187 5.81 -21.90 -0.55
CA ASP A 187 5.06 -21.03 0.36
C ASP A 187 4.00 -21.90 1.04
N VAL A 188 4.04 -21.99 2.37
CA VAL A 188 3.12 -22.81 3.18
C VAL A 188 2.26 -21.89 4.04
N GLN A 189 0.95 -21.88 3.79
CA GLN A 189 0.00 -21.03 4.49
C GLN A 189 -0.85 -21.84 5.48
N ALA A 190 -0.96 -21.33 6.70
CA ALA A 190 -1.63 -21.95 7.83
C ALA A 190 -2.54 -20.97 8.57
N LEU A 191 -3.63 -21.46 9.18
CA LEU A 191 -4.57 -20.65 9.97
C LEU A 191 -4.53 -20.99 11.48
N GLY A 192 -3.83 -22.06 11.84
CA GLY A 192 -3.75 -22.57 13.21
C GLY A 192 -3.57 -24.09 13.16
N THR A 193 -2.36 -24.55 12.92
CA THR A 193 -2.01 -25.92 12.51
C THR A 193 -0.69 -26.32 13.11
N VAL A 194 -0.45 -27.62 13.17
CA VAL A 194 0.86 -28.21 13.47
C VAL A 194 1.41 -28.83 12.19
N PHE A 195 2.56 -28.35 11.73
CA PHE A 195 3.17 -28.81 10.49
C PHE A 195 4.69 -28.62 10.50
N THR A 196 5.39 -29.36 9.65
CA THR A 196 6.83 -29.27 9.46
C THR A 196 7.14 -28.86 8.01
N VAL A 197 8.12 -27.99 7.83
CA VAL A 197 8.65 -27.60 6.53
C VAL A 197 10.14 -27.89 6.48
N GLU A 198 10.56 -28.58 5.42
CA GLU A 198 11.96 -28.88 5.14
C GLU A 198 12.35 -28.33 3.77
N ALA A 199 13.31 -27.42 3.74
CA ALA A 199 13.75 -26.72 2.54
C ALA A 199 15.25 -26.32 2.65
N TYR A 200 16.11 -27.32 2.74
CA TYR A 200 17.56 -27.08 2.69
C TYR A 200 18.03 -26.80 1.27
N PRO A 201 18.87 -25.79 1.04
CA PRO A 201 19.32 -25.41 -0.31
C PRO A 201 20.11 -26.51 -1.05
N GLY A 202 20.76 -27.42 -0.30
CA GLY A 202 21.57 -28.51 -0.86
C GLY A 202 20.78 -29.78 -1.14
N ASP A 203 19.54 -29.86 -0.69
CA ASP A 203 18.74 -31.07 -0.85
C ASP A 203 18.05 -31.10 -2.22
N SER A 204 17.74 -32.27 -2.76
CA SER A 204 17.10 -32.45 -4.06
C SER A 204 15.59 -32.16 -4.08
N CYS A 205 14.99 -31.99 -2.93
CA CYS A 205 13.56 -31.75 -2.75
C CYS A 205 13.27 -30.83 -1.56
N SER A 206 12.10 -30.22 -1.57
CA SER A 206 11.50 -29.50 -0.43
C SER A 206 10.19 -30.18 -0.03
N MET A 207 9.89 -30.17 1.26
CA MET A 207 8.74 -30.90 1.80
C MET A 207 7.93 -30.05 2.75
N ALA A 208 6.63 -30.33 2.78
CA ALA A 208 5.71 -29.81 3.78
C ALA A 208 4.87 -30.99 4.32
N THR A 209 4.87 -31.18 5.60
CA THR A 209 4.17 -32.28 6.29
C THR A 209 3.15 -31.70 7.26
N LEU A 210 1.92 -32.17 7.21
CA LEU A 210 0.86 -31.72 8.10
C LEU A 210 0.53 -32.78 9.16
N GLU A 211 0.61 -32.36 10.43
CA GLU A 211 0.23 -33.18 11.58
C GLU A 211 -1.22 -32.87 12.00
N GLU A 212 -1.58 -31.61 12.14
CA GLU A 212 -2.89 -31.21 12.63
C GLU A 212 -3.42 -29.97 11.91
N GLY A 213 -4.70 -29.97 11.56
CA GLY A 213 -5.39 -28.84 10.92
C GLY A 213 -5.43 -28.92 9.40
N SER A 214 -5.08 -27.83 8.70
CA SER A 214 -5.04 -27.74 7.23
C SER A 214 -4.03 -26.69 6.81
N VAL A 215 -3.20 -26.98 5.83
CA VAL A 215 -2.26 -26.04 5.22
C VAL A 215 -2.42 -26.00 3.70
N LEU A 216 -2.25 -24.81 3.14
CA LEU A 216 -2.16 -24.61 1.69
C LEU A 216 -0.69 -24.48 1.31
N VAL A 217 -0.22 -25.34 0.42
CA VAL A 217 1.16 -25.35 -0.08
C VAL A 217 1.16 -24.89 -1.54
N SER A 218 1.95 -23.88 -1.84
CA SER A 218 2.16 -23.37 -3.19
C SER A 218 3.63 -23.49 -3.57
N VAL A 219 3.91 -23.92 -4.80
CA VAL A 219 5.26 -23.93 -5.35
C VAL A 219 5.56 -22.56 -5.95
N ARG A 220 6.69 -21.98 -5.60
CA ARG A 220 7.09 -20.65 -6.07
C ARG A 220 7.64 -20.72 -7.48
N ASN A 221 7.31 -19.68 -8.27
CA ASN A 221 7.81 -19.51 -9.64
C ASN A 221 7.45 -20.64 -10.63
N GLU A 222 6.48 -21.48 -10.28
CA GLU A 222 5.98 -22.57 -11.11
C GLU A 222 4.47 -22.40 -11.32
N ASP A 223 3.98 -22.80 -12.47
CA ASP A 223 2.54 -22.84 -12.76
C ASP A 223 1.90 -24.13 -12.27
N ILE A 224 2.13 -24.45 -10.99
CA ILE A 224 1.58 -25.61 -10.29
C ILE A 224 0.46 -25.15 -9.38
N GLN A 225 -0.69 -25.82 -9.48
CA GLN A 225 -1.85 -25.48 -8.66
C GLN A 225 -1.54 -25.68 -7.16
N PRO A 226 -1.89 -24.70 -6.30
CA PRO A 226 -1.74 -24.86 -4.86
C PRO A 226 -2.48 -26.07 -4.33
N THR A 227 -1.85 -26.79 -3.42
CA THR A 227 -2.37 -28.04 -2.85
C THR A 227 -2.73 -27.86 -1.39
N VAL A 228 -3.93 -28.27 -0.99
CA VAL A 228 -4.36 -28.29 0.41
C VAL A 228 -4.01 -29.65 1.00
N LEU A 229 -3.18 -29.66 2.03
CA LEU A 229 -2.86 -30.87 2.81
C LEU A 229 -3.88 -31.11 3.91
N LYS A 230 -4.17 -32.38 4.14
CA LYS A 230 -4.91 -32.92 5.30
C LYS A 230 -3.93 -33.52 6.30
N PRO A 231 -4.33 -33.75 7.56
CA PRO A 231 -3.50 -34.48 8.51
C PRO A 231 -2.99 -35.80 7.92
N ASP A 232 -1.79 -36.18 8.31
CA ASP A 232 -1.06 -37.37 7.83
C ASP A 232 -0.75 -37.33 6.32
N GLN A 233 -0.60 -36.11 5.76
CA GLN A 233 -0.13 -35.95 4.40
C GLN A 233 1.17 -35.15 4.35
N GLN A 234 2.03 -35.57 3.43
CA GLN A 234 3.27 -34.89 3.07
C GLN A 234 3.25 -34.54 1.59
N LEU A 235 3.58 -33.29 1.28
CA LEU A 235 3.88 -32.84 -0.07
C LEU A 235 5.39 -32.81 -0.25
N VAL A 236 5.87 -33.42 -1.32
CA VAL A 236 7.27 -33.41 -1.76
C VAL A 236 7.36 -32.72 -3.10
N TYR A 237 8.15 -31.67 -3.18
CA TYR A 237 8.49 -30.98 -4.43
C TYR A 237 9.90 -31.35 -4.84
N SER A 238 10.06 -31.99 -6.01
CA SER A 238 11.35 -32.33 -6.62
C SER A 238 11.94 -31.15 -7.35
N HIS A 239 13.15 -30.72 -6.99
CA HIS A 239 13.80 -29.55 -7.59
C HIS A 239 14.29 -29.84 -9.02
N SER A 240 14.66 -31.09 -9.32
CA SER A 240 15.17 -31.46 -10.65
C SER A 240 14.07 -31.79 -11.65
N GLU A 241 12.96 -32.37 -11.17
CA GLU A 241 11.85 -32.81 -12.03
C GLU A 241 10.75 -31.77 -12.14
N HIS A 242 10.77 -30.73 -11.28
CA HIS A 242 9.71 -29.73 -11.17
C HIS A 242 8.31 -30.33 -10.96
N THR A 243 8.24 -31.40 -10.17
CA THR A 243 7.02 -32.15 -9.89
C THR A 243 6.65 -32.13 -8.42
N VAL A 244 5.35 -32.20 -8.18
CA VAL A 244 4.78 -32.31 -6.82
C VAL A 244 4.17 -33.68 -6.65
N MET A 245 4.52 -34.34 -5.56
CA MET A 245 3.86 -35.57 -5.10
C MET A 245 3.28 -35.36 -3.71
N VAL A 246 2.09 -35.93 -3.48
CA VAL A 246 1.45 -35.95 -2.16
C VAL A 246 1.21 -37.40 -1.79
N HIS A 247 1.69 -37.78 -0.63
CA HIS A 247 1.50 -39.14 -0.10
C HIS A 247 1.09 -39.10 1.36
N SER A 248 0.52 -40.19 1.84
CA SER A 248 0.17 -40.36 3.24
C SER A 248 1.37 -40.86 4.02
N ILE A 249 1.56 -40.31 5.22
CA ILE A 249 2.59 -40.66 6.15
C ILE A 249 2.00 -40.79 7.55
N ASP A 250 2.75 -41.37 8.50
CA ASP A 250 2.43 -41.24 9.92
C ASP A 250 3.03 -39.95 10.48
N ALA A 251 2.24 -38.87 10.52
CA ALA A 251 2.72 -37.59 11.00
C ALA A 251 3.05 -37.57 12.50
N SER A 252 2.65 -38.60 13.28
CA SER A 252 3.04 -38.70 14.69
C SER A 252 4.56 -38.90 14.87
N LEU A 253 5.25 -39.34 13.83
CA LEU A 253 6.72 -39.50 13.81
C LEU A 253 7.43 -38.14 13.95
N TYR A 254 6.86 -37.04 13.42
CA TYR A 254 7.43 -35.70 13.59
C TYR A 254 7.38 -35.21 15.04
N ASN A 255 6.42 -35.70 15.84
CA ASN A 255 6.45 -35.43 17.26
C ASN A 255 7.66 -36.12 17.94
N MET A 256 8.05 -37.28 17.43
CA MET A 256 9.27 -37.98 17.93
C MET A 256 10.54 -37.23 17.49
N GLU A 257 10.58 -36.67 16.27
CA GLU A 257 11.72 -35.85 15.83
C GLU A 257 11.89 -34.61 16.72
N ARG A 258 10.80 -33.93 17.13
CA ARG A 258 10.88 -32.85 18.13
C ARG A 258 11.44 -33.28 19.48
N ASN A 259 11.33 -34.58 19.80
CA ASN A 259 11.94 -35.19 20.98
C ASN A 259 13.36 -35.75 20.73
N GLY A 260 13.96 -35.42 19.56
CA GLY A 260 15.34 -35.73 19.22
C GLY A 260 15.56 -37.04 18.50
N TYR A 261 14.52 -37.83 18.20
CA TYR A 261 14.66 -39.02 17.35
C TYR A 261 15.02 -38.63 15.93
N LEU A 262 15.79 -39.45 15.22
CA LEU A 262 15.99 -39.35 13.78
C LEU A 262 15.17 -40.44 13.10
N ILE A 263 14.26 -40.08 12.26
CA ILE A 263 13.34 -41.00 11.60
C ILE A 263 13.46 -40.84 10.11
N PHE A 264 13.74 -41.91 9.43
CA PHE A 264 13.88 -41.98 7.99
C PHE A 264 12.91 -43.03 7.45
N GLU A 265 11.92 -42.60 6.69
CA GLU A 265 10.97 -43.46 5.99
C GLU A 265 11.11 -43.23 4.48
N ASN A 266 11.35 -44.32 3.75
CA ASN A 266 11.53 -44.29 2.32
C ASN A 266 12.47 -43.15 1.86
N THR A 267 13.58 -42.97 2.60
CA THR A 267 14.51 -41.87 2.45
C THR A 267 15.70 -42.29 1.62
N SER A 268 16.07 -41.47 0.59
CA SER A 268 17.26 -41.76 -0.20
C SER A 268 18.54 -41.71 0.63
N PHE A 269 19.53 -42.51 0.26
CA PHE A 269 20.82 -42.55 0.95
C PHE A 269 21.48 -41.17 1.09
N SER A 270 21.44 -40.39 0.03
CA SER A 270 22.03 -39.03 0.04
C SER A 270 21.37 -38.12 1.07
N ARG A 271 20.04 -38.17 1.18
CA ARG A 271 19.29 -37.35 2.16
C ARG A 271 19.55 -37.86 3.59
N LEU A 272 19.62 -39.18 3.79
CA LEU A 272 19.95 -39.74 5.07
C LEU A 272 21.34 -39.28 5.53
N MET A 273 22.35 -39.35 4.67
CA MET A 273 23.71 -38.86 4.98
C MET A 273 23.73 -37.36 5.27
N ALA A 274 23.05 -36.51 4.47
CA ALA A 274 22.98 -35.09 4.72
C ALA A 274 22.31 -34.73 6.06
N SER A 275 21.27 -35.49 6.46
CA SER A 275 20.63 -35.34 7.77
C SER A 275 21.58 -35.68 8.92
N LEU A 276 22.37 -36.78 8.78
CA LEU A 276 23.38 -37.16 9.77
C LEU A 276 24.50 -36.13 9.88
N GLU A 277 24.98 -35.59 8.74
CA GLU A 277 25.96 -34.49 8.72
C GLU A 277 25.47 -33.28 9.52
N ARG A 278 24.22 -32.88 9.30
CA ARG A 278 23.61 -31.77 10.02
C ARG A 278 23.46 -32.08 11.52
N LYS A 279 22.95 -33.26 11.85
CA LYS A 279 22.67 -33.63 13.22
C LYS A 279 23.92 -33.79 14.08
N PHE A 280 24.98 -34.38 13.54
CA PHE A 280 26.20 -34.68 14.27
C PHE A 280 27.35 -33.70 14.00
N ASN A 281 27.11 -32.67 13.17
CA ASN A 281 28.11 -31.70 12.77
C ASN A 281 29.38 -32.34 12.21
N VAL A 282 29.22 -33.24 11.26
CA VAL A 282 30.30 -34.00 10.62
C VAL A 282 30.19 -33.89 9.09
N THR A 283 31.24 -34.28 8.39
CA THR A 283 31.24 -34.44 6.93
C THR A 283 31.35 -35.94 6.61
N ILE A 284 30.44 -36.43 5.76
CA ILE A 284 30.39 -37.87 5.39
C ILE A 284 30.76 -37.95 3.88
N HIS A 285 31.89 -38.62 3.60
CA HIS A 285 32.32 -38.88 2.26
C HIS A 285 31.87 -40.27 1.78
N TYR A 286 31.11 -40.32 0.72
CA TYR A 286 30.64 -41.57 0.13
C TYR A 286 30.56 -41.49 -1.40
N ASN A 287 30.48 -42.67 -2.03
CA ASN A 287 30.27 -42.73 -3.47
C ASN A 287 28.77 -42.70 -3.77
N SER A 288 28.24 -41.52 -4.16
CA SER A 288 26.81 -41.28 -4.42
C SER A 288 26.25 -42.20 -5.53
N GLN A 289 27.06 -42.55 -6.54
CA GLN A 289 26.60 -43.39 -7.64
C GLN A 289 26.29 -44.84 -7.18
N LYS A 290 27.00 -45.35 -6.16
CA LYS A 290 26.82 -46.70 -5.62
C LYS A 290 25.45 -46.86 -4.94
N PHE A 291 24.88 -45.78 -4.40
CA PHE A 291 23.65 -45.76 -3.65
C PHE A 291 22.51 -45.03 -4.37
N ALA A 292 22.68 -44.72 -5.64
CA ALA A 292 21.66 -44.06 -6.45
C ALA A 292 20.41 -44.95 -6.60
N GLY A 293 19.25 -44.44 -6.23
CA GLY A 293 17.97 -45.17 -6.27
C GLY A 293 17.70 -46.09 -5.10
N GLU A 294 18.57 -46.14 -4.06
CA GLU A 294 18.32 -46.87 -2.85
C GLU A 294 17.61 -46.01 -1.82
N TYR A 295 16.61 -46.60 -1.16
CA TYR A 295 15.79 -45.97 -0.12
C TYR A 295 15.80 -46.81 1.15
N TYR A 296 15.83 -46.12 2.28
CA TYR A 296 15.99 -46.75 3.60
C TYR A 296 14.89 -46.34 4.57
N ASN A 297 14.55 -47.30 5.44
CA ASN A 297 13.69 -47.09 6.60
C ASN A 297 14.52 -47.37 7.83
N VAL A 298 14.82 -46.33 8.61
CA VAL A 298 15.63 -46.47 9.82
C VAL A 298 15.24 -45.43 10.85
N LYS A 299 15.31 -45.76 12.11
CA LYS A 299 15.02 -44.91 13.24
C LYS A 299 16.13 -44.97 14.25
N PHE A 300 16.61 -43.81 14.66
CA PHE A 300 17.63 -43.66 15.69
C PHE A 300 17.07 -42.96 16.92
N SER A 301 17.51 -43.41 18.10
CA SER A 301 17.15 -42.84 19.39
C SER A 301 17.89 -41.48 19.62
N PRO A 302 17.35 -40.57 20.42
CA PRO A 302 18.02 -39.32 20.77
C PRO A 302 19.39 -39.50 21.43
N ASP A 303 19.56 -40.58 22.17
CA ASP A 303 20.76 -40.86 22.95
C ASP A 303 21.87 -41.60 22.17
N GLU A 304 21.57 -42.05 20.93
CA GLU A 304 22.55 -42.73 20.07
C GLU A 304 23.61 -41.76 19.58
N LYS A 305 24.88 -42.20 19.80
CA LYS A 305 26.03 -41.45 19.29
C LYS A 305 26.25 -41.76 17.80
N LEU A 306 27.00 -40.90 17.14
CA LEU A 306 27.33 -41.09 15.73
C LEU A 306 27.96 -42.47 15.46
N GLU A 307 28.81 -42.97 16.37
CA GLU A 307 29.43 -44.27 16.22
C GLU A 307 28.40 -45.42 16.20
N ASP A 308 27.37 -45.34 17.06
CA ASP A 308 26.30 -46.33 17.12
C ASP A 308 25.44 -46.28 15.85
N VAL A 309 25.09 -45.08 15.42
CA VAL A 309 24.37 -44.83 14.15
C VAL A 309 25.11 -45.40 12.96
N LEU A 310 26.43 -45.16 12.86
CA LEU A 310 27.26 -45.67 11.77
C LEU A 310 27.37 -47.19 11.82
N ASN A 311 27.49 -47.79 13.00
CA ASN A 311 27.50 -49.27 13.19
C ASN A 311 26.19 -49.90 12.70
N ILE A 312 25.03 -49.30 13.04
CA ILE A 312 23.73 -49.77 12.58
C ILE A 312 23.66 -49.69 11.06
N LEU A 313 24.08 -48.56 10.47
CA LEU A 313 24.10 -48.39 9.02
C LEU A 313 25.05 -49.36 8.32
N GLN A 314 26.20 -49.64 8.88
CA GLN A 314 27.11 -50.64 8.32
C GLN A 314 26.48 -52.03 8.26
N GLN A 315 25.76 -52.44 9.32
CA GLN A 315 25.05 -53.72 9.34
C GLN A 315 23.86 -53.74 8.35
N LEU A 316 23.14 -52.64 8.25
CA LEU A 316 21.95 -52.52 7.38
C LEU A 316 22.33 -52.52 5.89
N ILE A 317 23.37 -51.78 5.54
CA ILE A 317 23.73 -51.48 4.15
C ILE A 317 24.89 -52.35 3.65
N GLY A 318 25.63 -53.01 4.54
CA GLY A 318 26.77 -53.85 4.21
C GLY A 318 27.99 -53.06 3.70
N ILE A 319 28.19 -51.83 4.21
CA ILE A 319 29.30 -50.96 3.86
C ILE A 319 30.29 -50.81 5.02
N HIS A 320 31.55 -50.52 4.70
CA HIS A 320 32.52 -50.10 5.70
C HIS A 320 32.54 -48.58 5.81
N LEU A 321 32.16 -48.05 6.95
CA LEU A 321 32.26 -46.64 7.32
C LEU A 321 33.39 -46.48 8.32
N SER A 322 34.27 -45.51 8.15
CA SER A 322 35.29 -45.16 9.13
C SER A 322 35.19 -43.69 9.51
N LEU A 323 35.30 -43.42 10.80
CA LEU A 323 35.44 -42.06 11.32
C LEU A 323 36.88 -41.59 11.14
N ILE A 324 37.08 -40.46 10.47
CA ILE A 324 38.36 -39.79 10.43
C ILE A 324 38.18 -38.54 11.34
N HIS A 325 38.83 -38.57 12.49
CA HIS A 325 38.96 -37.36 13.31
C HIS A 325 40.04 -36.49 12.68
N ILE A 326 39.65 -35.30 12.24
CA ILE A 326 40.56 -34.26 11.73
C ILE A 326 40.91 -33.34 12.88
#